data_dae26577b6c1358cc8a1820bacdb7de7
#
_entry.id   dae26577b6c1358cc8a1820bacdb7de7
#
_cell.length_a   1.000
_cell.length_b   1.000
_cell.length_c   1.000
_cell.angle_alpha   90.00
_cell.angle_beta   90.00
_cell.angle_gamma   90.00
#
_symmetry.space_group_name_H-M   'P 1'
#
loop_
_entity.id
_entity.type
_entity.pdbx_description
1 polymer ?
#
loop_
_entity_poly.entity_id
_entity_poly.type
_entity_poly.pdbx_seq_one_letter_code
_entity_poly.pdbx_strand_id
1 'polypeptide(L)'
;MRQYFKTALLAGVLAAGSMVMSATADTVKIGFNVPLTGFAAADGQSALHGAELAVDQVNAAGGVNGSMLELVVYDDQASPKEAAPLAVKMITQDEVVAGVSGSYSGATRAAATIFAESKVPYISAYAIHPDITRAGDYVFRTSFMGEVQGRAGAKLIGEMLGKKRVTMVTINNDFGKSLATGFKEQAGNFGIEIVSEYEYSIKDREFGPVISKIKADKPDAIYASGYFFTAGPMVSQIRAAGLDQPVVGQEGYDSQKFIEIAGAASEGVMITTSLDRDSNVPETKDFIQGFAKKAGYPADMVAASAHTAILVLADALKASGSGDAAALRDAVAKTDLSASTGRISFNALGEVQKDVQVQIVKDGNWHHHSVISDPVLLAPPAE
;
A
#
# COMPACT_ATOMS: atom_id res chain seq x y z
N MET A 1 25.82 95.70 0.44
CA MET A 1 27.12 95.12 0.12
C MET A 1 27.06 93.60 0.35
N ARG A 2 27.32 92.85 -0.67
CA ARG A 2 27.48 91.36 -0.82
C ARG A 2 26.41 90.45 -0.17
N GLN A 3 25.46 90.10 -0.99
CA GLN A 3 24.56 88.94 -0.85
C GLN A 3 25.34 87.65 -1.13
N TYR A 4 25.15 86.59 -0.27
CA TYR A 4 25.58 85.23 -0.52
C TYR A 4 24.32 84.35 -0.73
N PHE A 5 24.16 83.92 -1.97
CA PHE A 5 23.22 82.83 -2.34
C PHE A 5 23.75 81.48 -1.82
N LYS A 6 22.96 80.81 -1.07
CA LYS A 6 23.21 79.41 -0.75
C LYS A 6 22.24 78.50 -1.57
N THR A 7 22.79 77.86 -2.53
CA THR A 7 22.11 76.82 -3.31
C THR A 7 21.99 75.55 -2.47
N ALA A 8 20.74 75.10 -2.18
CA ALA A 8 20.49 73.80 -1.54
C ALA A 8 20.26 72.78 -2.66
N LEU A 9 21.13 71.73 -2.75
CA LEU A 9 20.97 70.58 -3.56
C LEU A 9 20.02 69.61 -2.84
N LEU A 10 18.82 69.36 -3.42
CA LEU A 10 17.91 68.23 -3.02
C LEU A 10 18.39 66.96 -3.70
N ALA A 11 18.95 66.02 -2.94
CA ALA A 11 19.21 64.67 -3.39
C ALA A 11 17.94 63.84 -3.20
N GLY A 12 17.24 63.55 -4.30
CA GLY A 12 16.09 62.60 -4.32
C GLY A 12 16.60 61.17 -4.27
N VAL A 13 16.35 60.49 -3.16
CA VAL A 13 16.55 59.02 -3.04
C VAL A 13 15.34 58.33 -3.66
N LEU A 14 15.45 57.75 -4.87
CA LEU A 14 14.51 56.80 -5.41
C LEU A 14 14.66 55.48 -4.65
N ALA A 15 13.75 55.20 -3.71
CA ALA A 15 13.57 53.86 -3.16
C ALA A 15 12.83 53.00 -4.19
N ALA A 16 13.58 52.19 -4.95
CA ALA A 16 13.01 51.14 -5.76
C ALA A 16 12.52 50.02 -4.81
N GLY A 17 11.24 50.10 -4.46
CA GLY A 17 10.55 49.01 -3.76
C GLY A 17 10.45 47.79 -4.69
N SER A 18 11.30 46.80 -4.47
CA SER A 18 11.14 45.49 -5.06
C SER A 18 9.83 44.87 -4.52
N MET A 19 8.73 44.98 -5.29
CA MET A 19 7.56 44.16 -5.06
C MET A 19 7.99 42.71 -5.29
N VAL A 20 8.26 41.96 -4.22
CA VAL A 20 8.30 40.53 -4.26
C VAL A 20 6.86 40.09 -4.51
N MET A 21 6.50 39.88 -5.79
CA MET A 21 5.31 39.11 -6.13
C MET A 21 5.53 37.72 -5.53
N SER A 22 4.83 37.40 -4.46
CA SER A 22 4.66 36.01 -4.04
C SER A 22 3.95 35.31 -5.19
N ALA A 23 4.71 34.63 -6.04
CA ALA A 23 4.13 33.66 -6.96
C ALA A 23 3.42 32.64 -6.09
N THR A 24 2.10 32.58 -6.15
CA THR A 24 1.36 31.43 -5.64
C THR A 24 1.91 30.23 -6.39
N ALA A 25 2.60 29.34 -5.68
CA ALA A 25 3.07 28.10 -6.27
C ALA A 25 1.85 27.38 -6.86
N ASP A 26 1.91 27.01 -8.13
CA ASP A 26 0.86 26.21 -8.74
C ASP A 26 0.69 24.91 -7.95
N THR A 27 -0.54 24.43 -7.85
CA THR A 27 -0.87 23.21 -7.10
C THR A 27 -1.13 22.07 -8.09
N VAL A 28 -0.44 20.94 -7.85
CA VAL A 28 -0.65 19.69 -8.58
C VAL A 28 -1.54 18.78 -7.75
N LYS A 29 -2.75 18.52 -8.22
CA LYS A 29 -3.75 17.71 -7.52
C LYS A 29 -3.59 16.24 -7.84
N ILE A 30 -3.52 15.41 -6.80
CA ILE A 30 -3.51 13.95 -6.85
C ILE A 30 -4.78 13.43 -6.20
N GLY A 31 -5.59 12.67 -6.93
CA GLY A 31 -6.76 11.99 -6.38
C GLY A 31 -6.36 10.86 -5.44
N PHE A 32 -7.03 10.74 -4.30
CA PHE A 32 -6.78 9.68 -3.33
C PHE A 32 -8.09 9.07 -2.84
N ASN A 33 -8.46 7.89 -3.37
CA ASN A 33 -9.60 7.15 -2.86
C ASN A 33 -9.17 6.17 -1.76
N VAL A 34 -9.85 6.22 -0.64
CA VAL A 34 -9.43 5.54 0.59
C VAL A 34 -10.63 5.28 1.49
N PRO A 35 -10.73 4.14 2.22
CA PRO A 35 -11.87 3.87 3.09
C PRO A 35 -11.70 4.58 4.45
N LEU A 36 -12.30 5.75 4.62
CA LEU A 36 -12.23 6.51 5.87
C LEU A 36 -13.36 6.18 6.86
N THR A 37 -14.39 5.48 6.38
CA THR A 37 -15.51 4.99 7.21
C THR A 37 -15.76 3.50 7.02
N GLY A 38 -16.54 2.91 7.91
CA GLY A 38 -16.89 1.49 7.86
C GLY A 38 -15.81 0.56 8.39
N PHE A 39 -15.84 -0.69 7.94
CA PHE A 39 -15.03 -1.78 8.51
C PHE A 39 -13.51 -1.65 8.21
N ALA A 40 -13.14 -0.92 7.17
CA ALA A 40 -11.77 -0.73 6.73
C ALA A 40 -11.17 0.62 7.17
N ALA A 41 -11.90 1.41 7.99
CA ALA A 41 -11.51 2.77 8.34
C ALA A 41 -10.12 2.89 8.99
N ALA A 42 -9.71 1.90 9.77
CA ALA A 42 -8.38 1.91 10.40
C ALA A 42 -7.24 1.84 9.37
N ASP A 43 -7.36 0.94 8.38
CA ASP A 43 -6.40 0.84 7.28
C ASP A 43 -6.43 2.10 6.41
N GLY A 44 -7.64 2.60 6.11
CA GLY A 44 -7.80 3.83 5.33
C GLY A 44 -7.19 5.06 6.00
N GLN A 45 -7.38 5.22 7.30
CA GLN A 45 -6.76 6.31 8.05
C GLN A 45 -5.23 6.18 8.06
N SER A 46 -4.72 4.96 8.21
CA SER A 46 -3.28 4.70 8.16
C SER A 46 -2.69 5.00 6.78
N ALA A 47 -3.35 4.57 5.70
CA ALA A 47 -2.97 4.89 4.32
C ALA A 47 -2.98 6.40 4.05
N LEU A 48 -4.01 7.13 4.55
CA LEU A 48 -4.08 8.58 4.41
C LEU A 48 -2.90 9.27 5.11
N HIS A 49 -2.60 8.91 6.36
CA HIS A 49 -1.44 9.48 7.07
C HIS A 49 -0.12 9.19 6.35
N GLY A 50 0.03 8.01 5.74
CA GLY A 50 1.20 7.66 4.92
C GLY A 50 1.31 8.53 3.67
N ALA A 51 0.22 8.72 2.94
CA ALA A 51 0.16 9.58 1.75
C ALA A 51 0.44 11.04 2.09
N GLU A 52 -0.19 11.56 3.16
CA GLU A 52 0.05 12.93 3.65
C GLU A 52 1.49 13.15 4.09
N LEU A 53 2.14 12.14 4.72
CA LEU A 53 3.55 12.24 5.08
C LEU A 53 4.43 12.43 3.84
N ALA A 54 4.17 11.66 2.78
CA ALA A 54 4.90 11.80 1.53
C ALA A 54 4.69 13.19 0.88
N VAL A 55 3.44 13.67 0.86
CA VAL A 55 3.13 15.04 0.35
C VAL A 55 3.85 16.10 1.18
N ASP A 56 3.82 16.00 2.50
CA ASP A 56 4.53 16.94 3.38
C ASP A 56 6.03 16.96 3.10
N GLN A 57 6.66 15.78 2.91
CA GLN A 57 8.08 15.65 2.60
C GLN A 57 8.43 16.25 1.24
N VAL A 58 7.63 15.96 0.20
CA VAL A 58 7.83 16.51 -1.15
C VAL A 58 7.67 18.03 -1.14
N ASN A 59 6.65 18.55 -0.47
CA ASN A 59 6.36 19.97 -0.39
C ASN A 59 7.43 20.71 0.43
N ALA A 60 7.90 20.13 1.53
CA ALA A 60 9.01 20.69 2.31
C ALA A 60 10.33 20.75 1.54
N ALA A 61 10.53 19.85 0.57
CA ALA A 61 11.66 19.85 -0.35
C ALA A 61 11.51 20.84 -1.54
N GLY A 62 10.45 21.65 -1.59
CA GLY A 62 10.19 22.64 -2.65
C GLY A 62 9.18 22.17 -3.70
N GLY A 63 8.46 21.10 -3.44
CA GLY A 63 7.44 20.53 -4.33
C GLY A 63 7.99 19.81 -5.55
N VAL A 64 7.21 19.79 -6.60
CA VAL A 64 7.53 19.16 -7.89
C VAL A 64 7.61 20.24 -8.97
N ASN A 65 8.79 20.46 -9.52
CA ASN A 65 9.05 21.50 -10.53
C ASN A 65 8.54 22.90 -10.10
N GLY A 66 8.59 23.21 -8.78
CA GLY A 66 8.14 24.48 -8.21
C GLY A 66 6.65 24.52 -7.83
N SER A 67 5.87 23.46 -8.12
CA SER A 67 4.46 23.32 -7.73
C SER A 67 4.31 22.47 -6.49
N MET A 68 3.36 22.80 -5.60
CA MET A 68 3.05 22.01 -4.42
C MET A 68 2.09 20.86 -4.74
N LEU A 69 2.26 19.72 -4.10
CA LEU A 69 1.30 18.60 -4.21
C LEU A 69 0.11 18.84 -3.27
N GLU A 70 -1.07 18.47 -3.72
CA GLU A 70 -2.31 18.47 -2.94
C GLU A 70 -3.04 17.15 -3.13
N LEU A 71 -3.53 16.54 -2.04
CA LEU A 71 -4.38 15.35 -2.10
C LEU A 71 -5.85 15.75 -2.15
N VAL A 72 -6.55 15.26 -3.17
CA VAL A 72 -8.01 15.29 -3.27
C VAL A 72 -8.55 13.97 -2.74
N VAL A 73 -8.95 13.96 -1.46
CA VAL A 73 -9.28 12.73 -0.70
C VAL A 73 -10.76 12.44 -0.75
N TYR A 74 -11.12 11.18 -1.07
CA TYR A 74 -12.50 10.69 -1.03
C TYR A 74 -12.63 9.36 -0.30
N ASP A 75 -13.66 9.27 0.54
CA ASP A 75 -14.03 8.05 1.25
C ASP A 75 -14.79 7.10 0.32
N ASP A 76 -14.15 6.01 -0.09
CA ASP A 76 -14.74 4.97 -0.93
C ASP A 76 -15.38 3.81 -0.13
N GLN A 77 -15.28 3.83 1.19
CA GLN A 77 -15.83 2.82 2.11
C GLN A 77 -15.39 1.37 1.80
N ALA A 78 -14.27 1.19 1.11
CA ALA A 78 -13.81 -0.07 0.51
C ALA A 78 -14.87 -0.73 -0.41
N SER A 79 -15.70 0.07 -1.06
CA SER A 79 -16.84 -0.33 -1.87
C SER A 79 -16.61 -0.02 -3.36
N PRO A 80 -16.68 -1.01 -4.26
CA PRO A 80 -16.62 -0.75 -5.70
C PRO A 80 -17.69 0.21 -6.18
N LYS A 81 -18.87 0.18 -5.55
CA LYS A 81 -20.04 1.02 -5.88
C LYS A 81 -19.76 2.50 -5.59
N GLU A 82 -19.02 2.78 -4.52
CA GLU A 82 -18.63 4.14 -4.16
C GLU A 82 -17.38 4.60 -4.94
N ALA A 83 -16.40 3.72 -5.13
CA ALA A 83 -15.12 4.07 -5.76
C ALA A 83 -15.26 4.52 -7.23
N ALA A 84 -16.12 3.88 -8.04
CA ALA A 84 -16.27 4.22 -9.46
C ALA A 84 -16.78 5.66 -9.68
N PRO A 85 -17.90 6.14 -9.07
CA PRO A 85 -18.35 7.52 -9.25
C PRO A 85 -17.36 8.54 -8.66
N LEU A 86 -16.62 8.18 -7.59
CA LEU A 86 -15.59 9.05 -7.03
C LEU A 86 -14.41 9.22 -8.00
N ALA A 87 -14.00 8.15 -8.70
CA ALA A 87 -12.99 8.25 -9.76
C ALA A 87 -13.42 9.20 -10.88
N VAL A 88 -14.67 9.10 -11.35
CA VAL A 88 -15.21 10.04 -12.32
C VAL A 88 -15.14 11.48 -11.81
N LYS A 89 -15.53 11.71 -10.55
CA LYS A 89 -15.51 13.04 -9.93
C LYS A 89 -14.10 13.62 -9.86
N MET A 90 -13.11 12.83 -9.38
CA MET A 90 -11.70 13.24 -9.32
C MET A 90 -11.20 13.71 -10.69
N ILE A 91 -11.54 12.98 -11.76
CA ILE A 91 -11.06 13.28 -13.11
C ILE A 91 -11.78 14.48 -13.71
N THR A 92 -13.12 14.53 -13.62
CA THR A 92 -13.93 15.48 -14.40
C THR A 92 -14.28 16.78 -13.68
N GLN A 93 -14.22 16.79 -12.34
CA GLN A 93 -14.58 17.97 -11.53
C GLN A 93 -13.38 18.53 -10.79
N ASP A 94 -12.54 17.66 -10.21
CA ASP A 94 -11.37 18.11 -9.46
C ASP A 94 -10.14 18.27 -10.35
N GLU A 95 -10.17 17.70 -11.58
CA GLU A 95 -9.11 17.80 -12.59
C GLU A 95 -7.75 17.31 -12.07
N VAL A 96 -7.76 16.15 -11.39
CA VAL A 96 -6.53 15.55 -10.86
C VAL A 96 -5.63 15.07 -12.00
N VAL A 97 -4.31 15.26 -11.86
CA VAL A 97 -3.33 14.83 -12.88
C VAL A 97 -3.06 13.32 -12.81
N ALA A 98 -3.31 12.71 -11.67
CA ALA A 98 -3.19 11.28 -11.41
C ALA A 98 -4.03 10.88 -10.22
N GLY A 99 -4.28 9.57 -10.05
CA GLY A 99 -4.92 9.02 -8.85
C GLY A 99 -4.06 7.99 -8.14
N VAL A 100 -4.28 7.84 -6.85
CA VAL A 100 -3.73 6.76 -6.01
C VAL A 100 -4.86 6.09 -5.25
N SER A 101 -4.86 4.77 -5.21
CA SER A 101 -5.75 4.01 -4.34
C SER A 101 -5.04 3.63 -3.05
N GLY A 102 -5.58 4.13 -1.94
CA GLY A 102 -5.33 3.63 -0.60
C GLY A 102 -6.48 2.74 -0.12
N SER A 103 -6.99 1.82 -0.97
CA SER A 103 -8.19 1.03 -0.71
C SER A 103 -8.02 -0.45 -1.06
N TYR A 104 -9.04 -1.26 -0.79
CA TYR A 104 -9.03 -2.70 -1.03
C TYR A 104 -9.30 -3.05 -2.50
N SER A 105 -8.95 -4.30 -2.89
CA SER A 105 -8.94 -4.76 -4.28
C SER A 105 -10.23 -4.49 -5.06
N GLY A 106 -11.39 -4.71 -4.47
CA GLY A 106 -12.67 -4.49 -5.16
C GLY A 106 -12.90 -3.01 -5.52
N ALA A 107 -12.68 -2.08 -4.57
CA ALA A 107 -12.80 -0.64 -4.79
C ALA A 107 -11.75 -0.13 -5.76
N THR A 108 -10.49 -0.54 -5.56
CA THR A 108 -9.37 -0.17 -6.42
C THR A 108 -9.59 -0.59 -7.87
N ARG A 109 -10.07 -1.83 -8.11
CA ARG A 109 -10.36 -2.33 -9.46
C ARG A 109 -11.42 -1.49 -10.15
N ALA A 110 -12.49 -1.13 -9.43
CA ALA A 110 -13.56 -0.29 -10.00
C ALA A 110 -13.06 1.11 -10.38
N ALA A 111 -12.22 1.75 -9.55
CA ALA A 111 -11.62 3.04 -9.86
C ALA A 111 -10.60 2.92 -10.99
N ALA A 112 -9.75 1.89 -10.99
CA ALA A 112 -8.71 1.66 -12.00
C ALA A 112 -9.28 1.61 -13.43
N THR A 113 -10.43 0.97 -13.63
CA THR A 113 -11.11 0.93 -14.93
C THR A 113 -11.44 2.34 -15.41
N ILE A 114 -11.98 3.20 -14.57
CA ILE A 114 -12.34 4.58 -14.91
C ILE A 114 -11.10 5.43 -15.24
N PHE A 115 -10.04 5.33 -14.44
CA PHE A 115 -8.79 6.05 -14.69
C PHE A 115 -8.12 5.59 -15.99
N ALA A 116 -8.10 4.27 -16.27
CA ALA A 116 -7.55 3.70 -17.50
C ALA A 116 -8.30 4.18 -18.75
N GLU A 117 -9.64 4.11 -18.75
CA GLU A 117 -10.50 4.57 -19.84
C GLU A 117 -10.34 6.08 -20.11
N SER A 118 -10.12 6.86 -19.03
CA SER A 118 -9.89 8.29 -19.10
C SER A 118 -8.44 8.66 -19.47
N LYS A 119 -7.54 7.67 -19.56
CA LYS A 119 -6.10 7.87 -19.80
C LYS A 119 -5.44 8.80 -18.79
N VAL A 120 -5.81 8.66 -17.52
CA VAL A 120 -5.20 9.35 -16.38
C VAL A 120 -4.41 8.33 -15.56
N PRO A 121 -3.12 8.56 -15.26
CA PRO A 121 -2.32 7.63 -14.49
C PRO A 121 -2.92 7.29 -13.11
N TYR A 122 -2.91 6.02 -12.76
CA TYR A 122 -3.47 5.53 -11.51
C TYR A 122 -2.57 4.49 -10.85
N ILE A 123 -2.26 4.67 -9.57
CA ILE A 123 -1.40 3.76 -8.81
C ILE A 123 -2.20 3.07 -7.70
N SER A 124 -2.27 1.75 -7.75
CA SER A 124 -2.69 0.92 -6.62
C SER A 124 -1.56 0.86 -5.60
N ALA A 125 -1.78 1.41 -4.40
CA ALA A 125 -0.76 1.38 -3.35
C ALA A 125 -0.56 -0.03 -2.79
N TYR A 126 -1.66 -0.72 -2.40
CA TYR A 126 -1.59 -2.03 -1.75
C TYR A 126 -2.68 -3.04 -2.17
N ALA A 127 -3.57 -2.68 -3.09
CA ALA A 127 -4.55 -3.65 -3.59
C ALA A 127 -3.91 -4.62 -4.58
N ILE A 128 -4.17 -5.92 -4.41
CA ILE A 128 -3.36 -7.00 -5.01
C ILE A 128 -4.03 -7.81 -6.11
N HIS A 129 -5.31 -7.54 -6.43
CA HIS A 129 -6.01 -8.33 -7.46
C HIS A 129 -5.42 -8.09 -8.86
N PRO A 130 -5.16 -9.12 -9.67
CA PRO A 130 -4.49 -8.99 -10.98
C PRO A 130 -5.23 -8.08 -11.96
N ASP A 131 -6.57 -8.07 -11.95
CA ASP A 131 -7.36 -7.25 -12.89
C ASP A 131 -7.24 -5.75 -12.66
N ILE A 132 -6.53 -5.31 -11.61
CA ILE A 132 -6.32 -3.88 -11.38
C ILE A 132 -5.43 -3.29 -12.48
N THR A 133 -4.26 -3.83 -12.70
CA THR A 133 -3.30 -3.37 -13.72
C THR A 133 -3.72 -3.80 -15.12
N ARG A 134 -4.44 -4.91 -15.26
CA ARG A 134 -5.06 -5.34 -16.53
C ARG A 134 -6.16 -4.39 -17.03
N ALA A 135 -6.60 -3.41 -16.24
CA ALA A 135 -7.52 -2.38 -16.70
C ALA A 135 -6.94 -1.52 -17.84
N GLY A 136 -5.63 -1.37 -17.92
CA GLY A 136 -4.96 -0.67 -19.00
C GLY A 136 -3.57 -0.14 -18.63
N ASP A 137 -2.85 0.36 -19.62
CA ASP A 137 -1.46 0.81 -19.53
C ASP A 137 -1.24 2.12 -18.75
N TYR A 138 -2.30 2.72 -18.24
CA TYR A 138 -2.26 3.85 -17.31
C TYR A 138 -2.35 3.43 -15.84
N VAL A 139 -2.44 2.13 -15.55
CA VAL A 139 -2.59 1.62 -14.18
C VAL A 139 -1.34 0.87 -13.74
N PHE A 140 -0.86 1.21 -12.55
CA PHE A 140 0.36 0.65 -11.97
C PHE A 140 0.08 0.15 -10.55
N ARG A 141 0.99 -0.70 -10.00
CA ARG A 141 0.89 -1.22 -8.64
C ARG A 141 2.25 -1.19 -7.95
N THR A 142 2.31 -0.61 -6.75
CA THR A 142 3.55 -0.55 -5.95
C THR A 142 3.67 -1.67 -4.91
N SER A 143 2.62 -2.47 -4.71
CA SER A 143 2.66 -3.70 -3.91
C SER A 143 2.75 -4.96 -4.80
N PHE A 144 2.76 -6.13 -4.19
CA PHE A 144 2.75 -7.39 -4.94
C PHE A 144 1.40 -7.64 -5.61
N MET A 145 1.40 -8.45 -6.65
CA MET A 145 0.20 -9.13 -7.11
C MET A 145 -0.17 -10.27 -6.13
N GLY A 146 -1.47 -10.56 -5.98
CA GLY A 146 -1.93 -11.55 -5.02
C GLY A 146 -1.36 -12.94 -5.23
N GLU A 147 -1.24 -13.36 -6.49
CA GLU A 147 -0.62 -14.64 -6.84
C GLU A 147 0.87 -14.69 -6.46
N VAL A 148 1.60 -13.58 -6.63
CA VAL A 148 3.02 -13.48 -6.21
C VAL A 148 3.13 -13.67 -4.70
N GLN A 149 2.29 -12.98 -3.94
CA GLN A 149 2.29 -13.10 -2.49
C GLN A 149 1.82 -14.49 -2.02
N GLY A 150 0.85 -15.11 -2.71
CA GLY A 150 0.43 -16.48 -2.46
C GLY A 150 1.57 -17.49 -2.67
N ARG A 151 2.34 -17.36 -3.75
CA ARG A 151 3.54 -18.17 -4.01
C ARG A 151 4.60 -18.03 -2.92
N ALA A 152 4.82 -16.79 -2.45
CA ALA A 152 5.71 -16.54 -1.32
C ALA A 152 5.22 -17.21 -0.03
N GLY A 153 3.91 -17.22 0.23
CA GLY A 153 3.30 -17.94 1.34
C GLY A 153 3.54 -19.46 1.28
N ALA A 154 3.46 -20.06 0.10
CA ALA A 154 3.76 -21.47 -0.10
C ALA A 154 5.25 -21.77 0.17
N LYS A 155 6.18 -20.93 -0.32
CA LYS A 155 7.62 -21.06 -0.02
C LYS A 155 7.90 -20.94 1.48
N LEU A 156 7.28 -19.96 2.13
CA LEU A 156 7.43 -19.78 3.58
C LEU A 156 7.01 -21.05 4.33
N ILE A 157 5.84 -21.59 4.06
CA ILE A 157 5.32 -22.76 4.77
C ILE A 157 6.10 -24.03 4.41
N GLY A 158 6.27 -24.31 3.11
CA GLY A 158 6.80 -25.61 2.65
C GLY A 158 8.29 -25.75 2.74
N GLU A 159 9.05 -24.68 2.43
CA GLU A 159 10.51 -24.69 2.41
C GLU A 159 11.10 -24.14 3.70
N MET A 160 10.67 -22.93 4.13
CA MET A 160 11.34 -22.25 5.25
C MET A 160 10.89 -22.80 6.62
N LEU A 161 9.60 -23.18 6.77
CA LEU A 161 9.06 -23.78 7.99
C LEU A 161 9.03 -25.31 7.94
N GLY A 162 9.28 -25.93 6.79
CA GLY A 162 9.29 -27.38 6.60
C GLY A 162 7.95 -28.06 6.84
N LYS A 163 6.82 -27.34 6.72
CA LYS A 163 5.47 -27.88 6.93
C LYS A 163 4.90 -28.45 5.63
N LYS A 164 4.20 -29.58 5.74
CA LYS A 164 3.79 -30.34 4.56
C LYS A 164 2.27 -30.50 4.41
N ARG A 165 1.53 -30.49 5.51
CA ARG A 165 0.06 -30.65 5.50
C ARG A 165 -0.57 -29.31 5.87
N VAL A 166 -1.22 -28.67 4.91
CA VAL A 166 -1.74 -27.30 5.07
C VAL A 166 -3.25 -27.25 4.91
N THR A 167 -3.94 -26.67 5.85
CA THR A 167 -5.32 -26.20 5.68
C THR A 167 -5.31 -24.76 5.22
N MET A 168 -6.07 -24.49 4.15
CA MET A 168 -6.32 -23.13 3.68
C MET A 168 -7.63 -22.59 4.22
N VAL A 169 -7.63 -21.35 4.72
CA VAL A 169 -8.82 -20.61 5.15
C VAL A 169 -8.88 -19.30 4.40
N THR A 170 -9.74 -19.21 3.40
CA THR A 170 -9.74 -18.10 2.42
C THR A 170 -10.93 -17.18 2.63
N ILE A 171 -10.68 -15.88 2.75
CA ILE A 171 -11.75 -14.89 2.68
C ILE A 171 -12.34 -14.86 1.26
N ASN A 172 -13.67 -15.00 1.15
CA ASN A 172 -14.35 -15.10 -0.14
C ASN A 172 -14.55 -13.71 -0.78
N ASN A 173 -13.48 -13.18 -1.35
CA ASN A 173 -13.46 -11.96 -2.15
C ASN A 173 -12.27 -11.96 -3.11
N ASP A 174 -12.13 -10.91 -3.93
CA ASP A 174 -11.06 -10.75 -4.92
C ASP A 174 -9.65 -10.89 -4.29
N PHE A 175 -9.45 -10.28 -3.11
CA PHE A 175 -8.18 -10.35 -2.37
C PHE A 175 -7.81 -11.78 -1.97
N GLY A 176 -8.73 -12.48 -1.27
CA GLY A 176 -8.45 -13.84 -0.81
C GLY A 176 -8.26 -14.85 -1.93
N LYS A 177 -9.03 -14.73 -3.01
CA LYS A 177 -8.97 -15.65 -4.16
C LYS A 177 -7.64 -15.54 -4.90
N SER A 178 -7.11 -14.34 -5.13
CA SER A 178 -5.82 -14.17 -5.78
C SER A 178 -4.66 -14.77 -4.97
N LEU A 179 -4.68 -14.60 -3.65
CA LEU A 179 -3.71 -15.22 -2.73
C LEU A 179 -3.79 -16.75 -2.77
N ALA A 180 -5.01 -17.31 -2.72
CA ALA A 180 -5.22 -18.75 -2.76
C ALA A 180 -4.76 -19.36 -4.09
N THR A 181 -4.97 -18.67 -5.21
CA THR A 181 -4.49 -19.08 -6.53
C THR A 181 -2.97 -19.23 -6.54
N GLY A 182 -2.24 -18.20 -6.13
CA GLY A 182 -0.77 -18.26 -6.11
C GLY A 182 -0.21 -19.29 -5.11
N PHE A 183 -0.86 -19.46 -3.96
CA PHE A 183 -0.46 -20.50 -3.01
C PHE A 183 -0.59 -21.91 -3.62
N LYS A 184 -1.73 -22.23 -4.23
CA LYS A 184 -1.99 -23.53 -4.87
C LYS A 184 -1.05 -23.80 -6.03
N GLU A 185 -0.71 -22.76 -6.81
CA GLU A 185 0.22 -22.87 -7.94
C GLU A 185 1.58 -23.43 -7.51
N GLN A 186 2.05 -23.09 -6.32
CA GLN A 186 3.38 -23.47 -5.84
C GLN A 186 3.38 -24.52 -4.72
N ALA A 187 2.23 -24.87 -4.16
CA ALA A 187 2.15 -25.80 -3.03
C ALA A 187 2.86 -27.12 -3.31
N GLY A 188 2.61 -27.73 -4.48
CA GLY A 188 3.25 -28.99 -4.89
C GLY A 188 4.76 -28.88 -5.05
N ASN A 189 5.27 -27.77 -5.56
CA ASN A 189 6.71 -27.55 -5.77
C ASN A 189 7.47 -27.48 -4.44
N PHE A 190 6.82 -27.03 -3.37
CA PHE A 190 7.37 -27.04 -2.01
C PHE A 190 6.98 -28.27 -1.18
N GLY A 191 6.37 -29.28 -1.82
CA GLY A 191 5.95 -30.53 -1.18
C GLY A 191 4.82 -30.36 -0.18
N ILE A 192 3.94 -29.38 -0.40
CA ILE A 192 2.75 -29.12 0.41
C ILE A 192 1.57 -29.93 -0.15
N GLU A 193 0.94 -30.71 0.72
CA GLU A 193 -0.39 -31.27 0.56
C GLU A 193 -1.42 -30.29 1.14
N ILE A 194 -2.32 -29.77 0.33
CA ILE A 194 -3.47 -29.01 0.81
C ILE A 194 -4.52 -30.01 1.27
N VAL A 195 -4.63 -30.20 2.59
CA VAL A 195 -5.51 -31.23 3.17
C VAL A 195 -6.97 -30.80 3.20
N SER A 196 -7.23 -29.49 3.20
CA SER A 196 -8.58 -28.93 3.15
C SER A 196 -8.55 -27.43 2.80
N GLU A 197 -9.66 -26.97 2.24
CA GLU A 197 -9.90 -25.58 1.91
C GLU A 197 -11.26 -25.14 2.48
N TYR A 198 -11.27 -24.03 3.19
CA TYR A 198 -12.48 -23.43 3.75
C TYR A 198 -12.57 -21.97 3.32
N GLU A 199 -13.76 -21.54 2.97
CA GLU A 199 -14.06 -20.14 2.69
C GLU A 199 -14.90 -19.53 3.79
N TYR A 200 -14.74 -18.21 4.00
CA TYR A 200 -15.55 -17.43 4.93
C TYR A 200 -15.87 -16.04 4.37
N SER A 201 -16.93 -15.43 4.89
CA SER A 201 -17.35 -14.09 4.48
C SER A 201 -16.59 -13.00 5.24
N ILE A 202 -16.37 -11.86 4.60
CA ILE A 202 -15.80 -10.66 5.25
C ILE A 202 -16.59 -10.21 6.50
N LYS A 203 -17.86 -10.64 6.63
CA LYS A 203 -18.73 -10.34 7.76
C LYS A 203 -18.59 -11.33 8.91
N ASP A 204 -17.96 -12.47 8.69
CA ASP A 204 -17.85 -13.52 9.71
C ASP A 204 -16.88 -13.08 10.82
N ARG A 205 -17.28 -13.39 12.06
CA ARG A 205 -16.48 -13.19 13.27
C ARG A 205 -16.46 -14.44 14.13
N GLU A 206 -17.31 -15.43 13.81
CA GLU A 206 -17.42 -16.71 14.49
C GLU A 206 -16.93 -17.82 13.58
N PHE A 207 -15.84 -18.49 13.97
CA PHE A 207 -15.12 -19.47 13.17
C PHE A 207 -15.22 -20.91 13.73
N GLY A 208 -15.99 -21.12 14.79
CA GLY A 208 -16.14 -22.43 15.47
C GLY A 208 -16.36 -23.62 14.52
N PRO A 209 -17.29 -23.56 13.55
CA PRO A 209 -17.51 -24.65 12.59
C PRO A 209 -16.29 -24.96 11.73
N VAL A 210 -15.57 -23.94 11.24
CA VAL A 210 -14.34 -24.09 10.44
C VAL A 210 -13.23 -24.65 11.31
N ILE A 211 -13.05 -24.14 12.53
CA ILE A 211 -12.01 -24.58 13.46
C ILE A 211 -12.19 -26.05 13.86
N SER A 212 -13.43 -26.50 14.07
CA SER A 212 -13.74 -27.91 14.35
C SER A 212 -13.29 -28.83 13.21
N LYS A 213 -13.44 -28.39 11.97
CA LYS A 213 -12.97 -29.12 10.78
C LYS A 213 -11.43 -29.10 10.71
N ILE A 214 -10.80 -27.94 10.88
CA ILE A 214 -9.32 -27.82 10.92
C ILE A 214 -8.73 -28.78 11.95
N LYS A 215 -9.36 -28.88 13.14
CA LYS A 215 -8.92 -29.82 14.16
C LYS A 215 -9.01 -31.28 13.73
N ALA A 216 -10.02 -31.64 12.95
CA ALA A 216 -10.17 -33.00 12.40
C ALA A 216 -9.14 -33.28 11.28
N ASP A 217 -8.77 -32.29 10.49
CA ASP A 217 -7.81 -32.40 9.38
C ASP A 217 -6.37 -32.60 9.85
N LYS A 218 -6.06 -32.15 11.09
CA LYS A 218 -4.73 -32.23 11.71
C LYS A 218 -3.63 -31.69 10.79
N PRO A 219 -3.71 -30.43 10.34
CA PRO A 219 -2.68 -29.83 9.50
C PRO A 219 -1.40 -29.53 10.29
N ASP A 220 -0.27 -29.40 9.58
CA ASP A 220 1.00 -28.95 10.14
C ASP A 220 1.08 -27.42 10.22
N ALA A 221 0.32 -26.73 9.36
CA ALA A 221 0.20 -25.27 9.30
C ALA A 221 -1.15 -24.85 8.74
N ILE A 222 -1.52 -23.61 9.03
CA ILE A 222 -2.73 -22.98 8.52
C ILE A 222 -2.31 -21.77 7.67
N TYR A 223 -2.68 -21.76 6.38
CA TYR A 223 -2.58 -20.57 5.53
C TYR A 223 -3.93 -19.86 5.50
N ALA A 224 -4.01 -18.68 6.09
CA ALA A 224 -5.29 -18.01 6.29
C ALA A 224 -5.26 -16.59 5.71
N SER A 225 -6.05 -16.34 4.66
CA SER A 225 -6.22 -15.01 4.09
C SER A 225 -7.33 -14.23 4.80
N GLY A 226 -7.15 -12.91 4.96
CA GLY A 226 -8.11 -12.03 5.60
C GLY A 226 -7.56 -10.65 5.87
N TYR A 227 -8.31 -9.87 6.61
CA TYR A 227 -7.93 -8.55 7.10
C TYR A 227 -7.83 -8.56 8.61
N PHE A 228 -7.15 -7.59 9.21
CA PHE A 228 -6.94 -7.53 10.65
C PHE A 228 -8.22 -7.79 11.48
N PHE A 229 -9.36 -7.27 11.05
CA PHE A 229 -10.65 -7.37 11.75
C PHE A 229 -11.35 -8.74 11.60
N THR A 230 -10.97 -9.57 10.62
CA THR A 230 -11.41 -10.97 10.51
C THR A 230 -10.36 -11.92 11.08
N ALA A 231 -9.11 -11.63 10.86
CA ALA A 231 -7.97 -12.45 11.29
C ALA A 231 -7.80 -12.49 12.81
N GLY A 232 -7.96 -11.34 13.47
CA GLY A 232 -7.86 -11.27 14.93
C GLY A 232 -8.80 -12.24 15.64
N PRO A 233 -10.13 -12.18 15.40
CA PRO A 233 -11.08 -13.15 15.96
C PRO A 233 -10.81 -14.59 15.53
N MET A 234 -10.41 -14.83 14.27
CA MET A 234 -10.09 -16.18 13.78
C MET A 234 -8.93 -16.79 14.54
N VAL A 235 -7.82 -16.07 14.65
CA VAL A 235 -6.63 -16.54 15.35
C VAL A 235 -6.89 -16.77 16.83
N SER A 236 -7.63 -15.85 17.48
CA SER A 236 -8.05 -16.03 18.87
C SER A 236 -8.82 -17.34 19.08
N GLN A 237 -9.78 -17.62 18.20
CA GLN A 237 -10.60 -18.83 18.29
C GLN A 237 -9.80 -20.11 17.92
N ILE A 238 -8.86 -20.04 16.99
CA ILE A 238 -7.93 -21.14 16.66
C ILE A 238 -7.11 -21.52 17.91
N ARG A 239 -6.49 -20.55 18.57
CA ARG A 239 -5.70 -20.78 19.78
C ARG A 239 -6.55 -21.25 20.97
N ALA A 240 -7.73 -20.68 21.15
CA ALA A 240 -8.69 -21.12 22.18
C ALA A 240 -9.16 -22.58 22.00
N ALA A 241 -9.17 -23.09 20.76
CA ALA A 241 -9.48 -24.49 20.45
C ALA A 241 -8.29 -25.45 20.68
N GLY A 242 -7.14 -24.95 21.13
CA GLY A 242 -5.92 -25.73 21.36
C GLY A 242 -5.18 -26.10 20.07
N LEU A 243 -5.26 -25.27 19.05
CA LEU A 243 -4.54 -25.43 17.79
C LEU A 243 -3.31 -24.51 17.80
N ASP A 244 -2.13 -25.10 18.01
CA ASP A 244 -0.85 -24.37 18.17
C ASP A 244 -0.01 -24.35 16.88
N GLN A 245 -0.52 -24.91 15.79
CA GLN A 245 0.16 -24.91 14.49
C GLN A 245 0.47 -23.49 14.04
N PRO A 246 1.57 -23.28 13.28
CA PRO A 246 1.83 -22.00 12.63
C PRO A 246 0.64 -21.51 11.84
N VAL A 247 0.24 -20.26 12.08
CA VAL A 247 -0.70 -19.52 11.23
C VAL A 247 0.11 -18.55 10.39
N VAL A 248 0.00 -18.70 9.07
CA VAL A 248 0.63 -17.81 8.11
C VAL A 248 -0.46 -17.01 7.40
N GLY A 249 -0.43 -15.72 7.63
CA GLY A 249 -1.26 -14.74 6.94
C GLY A 249 -0.47 -13.98 5.88
N GLN A 250 -0.98 -12.83 5.52
CA GLN A 250 -0.39 -11.94 4.54
C GLN A 250 -0.67 -10.47 4.93
N GLU A 251 -0.35 -9.54 4.06
CA GLU A 251 -0.38 -8.10 4.34
C GLU A 251 -1.73 -7.57 4.89
N GLY A 252 -2.85 -8.25 4.67
CA GLY A 252 -4.12 -7.87 5.28
C GLY A 252 -4.16 -8.01 6.82
N TYR A 253 -3.20 -8.74 7.42
CA TYR A 253 -3.01 -8.83 8.88
C TYR A 253 -2.06 -7.74 9.39
N ASP A 254 -1.34 -7.08 8.50
CA ASP A 254 -0.24 -6.17 8.83
C ASP A 254 -0.77 -4.85 9.43
N SER A 255 -1.25 -4.95 10.66
CA SER A 255 -1.76 -3.84 11.44
C SER A 255 -1.55 -4.11 12.93
N GLN A 256 -1.28 -3.08 13.72
CA GLN A 256 -1.28 -3.18 15.18
C GLN A 256 -2.66 -3.59 15.71
N LYS A 257 -3.74 -3.24 14.99
CA LYS A 257 -5.11 -3.65 15.34
C LYS A 257 -5.32 -5.16 15.30
N PHE A 258 -4.61 -5.89 14.43
CA PHE A 258 -4.63 -7.36 14.46
C PHE A 258 -4.15 -7.88 15.81
N ILE A 259 -3.01 -7.37 16.28
CA ILE A 259 -2.43 -7.77 17.57
C ILE A 259 -3.34 -7.38 18.74
N GLU A 260 -3.90 -6.18 18.72
CA GLU A 260 -4.85 -5.72 19.75
C GLU A 260 -6.09 -6.63 19.84
N ILE A 261 -6.64 -7.05 18.69
CA ILE A 261 -7.84 -7.91 18.63
C ILE A 261 -7.52 -9.35 19.03
N ALA A 262 -6.42 -9.90 18.51
CA ALA A 262 -6.04 -11.29 18.78
C ALA A 262 -5.44 -11.46 20.20
N GLY A 263 -4.89 -10.38 20.78
CA GLY A 263 -4.20 -10.43 22.07
C GLY A 263 -3.05 -11.43 22.08
N ALA A 264 -2.88 -12.18 23.17
CA ALA A 264 -1.84 -13.20 23.29
C ALA A 264 -1.91 -14.30 22.21
N ALA A 265 -3.05 -14.49 21.57
CA ALA A 265 -3.21 -15.47 20.50
C ALA A 265 -2.46 -15.08 19.22
N SER A 266 -2.08 -13.80 19.05
CA SER A 266 -1.29 -13.34 17.92
C SER A 266 0.15 -13.82 17.94
N GLU A 267 0.68 -14.23 19.09
CA GLU A 267 2.07 -14.62 19.26
C GLU A 267 2.44 -15.76 18.30
N GLY A 268 3.56 -15.61 17.59
CA GLY A 268 4.05 -16.57 16.61
C GLY A 268 3.28 -16.57 15.26
N VAL A 269 2.28 -15.73 15.07
CA VAL A 269 1.65 -15.54 13.75
C VAL A 269 2.66 -14.88 12.82
N MET A 270 2.78 -15.41 11.60
CA MET A 270 3.66 -14.87 10.57
C MET A 270 2.85 -14.30 9.41
N ILE A 271 3.39 -13.30 8.74
CA ILE A 271 2.81 -12.70 7.53
C ILE A 271 3.85 -12.49 6.45
N THR A 272 3.40 -12.58 5.20
CA THR A 272 4.12 -12.01 4.06
C THR A 272 3.65 -10.56 3.87
N THR A 273 4.59 -9.61 3.71
CA THR A 273 4.27 -8.18 3.65
C THR A 273 5.32 -7.40 2.85
N SER A 274 5.07 -6.12 2.62
CA SER A 274 6.01 -5.19 1.94
C SER A 274 6.87 -4.39 2.92
N LEU A 275 6.49 -4.29 4.21
CA LEU A 275 7.19 -3.48 5.20
C LEU A 275 8.04 -4.35 6.13
N ASP A 276 9.32 -4.04 6.24
CA ASP A 276 10.18 -4.56 7.30
C ASP A 276 10.35 -3.51 8.40
N ARG A 277 9.76 -3.76 9.57
CA ARG A 277 9.79 -2.83 10.70
C ARG A 277 11.14 -2.72 11.38
N ASP A 278 11.98 -3.74 11.25
CA ASP A 278 13.34 -3.77 11.79
C ASP A 278 14.40 -3.40 10.73
N SER A 279 13.97 -2.84 9.59
CA SER A 279 14.84 -2.48 8.47
C SER A 279 15.89 -1.44 8.86
N ASN A 280 17.11 -1.66 8.36
CA ASN A 280 18.19 -0.68 8.41
C ASN A 280 18.32 0.15 7.13
N VAL A 281 17.46 -0.09 6.14
CA VAL A 281 17.40 0.71 4.90
C VAL A 281 16.94 2.12 5.24
N PRO A 282 17.70 3.17 4.86
CA PRO A 282 17.40 4.55 5.26
C PRO A 282 15.98 4.99 4.94
N GLU A 283 15.50 4.74 3.73
CA GLU A 283 14.16 5.14 3.26
C GLU A 283 13.04 4.51 4.10
N THR A 284 13.19 3.24 4.46
CA THR A 284 12.21 2.53 5.31
C THR A 284 12.27 3.06 6.74
N LYS A 285 13.47 3.26 7.27
CA LYS A 285 13.66 3.77 8.64
C LYS A 285 13.13 5.18 8.82
N ASP A 286 13.43 6.06 7.87
CA ASP A 286 12.96 7.45 7.87
C ASP A 286 11.44 7.52 7.77
N PHE A 287 10.83 6.67 6.94
CA PHE A 287 9.39 6.53 6.87
C PHE A 287 8.80 6.10 8.22
N ILE A 288 9.30 5.01 8.83
CA ILE A 288 8.79 4.50 10.10
C ILE A 288 8.83 5.56 11.20
N GLN A 289 9.94 6.29 11.31
CA GLN A 289 10.10 7.36 12.30
C GLN A 289 9.20 8.56 12.01
N GLY A 290 9.14 8.99 10.75
CA GLY A 290 8.29 10.09 10.30
C GLY A 290 6.81 9.80 10.49
N PHE A 291 6.39 8.57 10.16
CA PHE A 291 5.01 8.12 10.33
C PHE A 291 4.61 8.08 11.80
N ALA A 292 5.42 7.47 12.66
CA ALA A 292 5.13 7.40 14.09
C ALA A 292 5.00 8.79 14.72
N LYS A 293 5.83 9.75 14.27
CA LYS A 293 5.75 11.15 14.71
C LYS A 293 4.47 11.84 14.21
N LYS A 294 4.05 11.60 12.96
CA LYS A 294 2.86 12.22 12.35
C LYS A 294 1.57 11.60 12.89
N ALA A 295 1.48 10.29 12.90
CA ALA A 295 0.27 9.54 13.21
C ALA A 295 0.06 9.27 14.70
N GLY A 296 1.14 9.19 15.49
CA GLY A 296 1.10 8.86 16.92
C GLY A 296 0.96 7.37 17.23
N TYR A 297 1.13 6.50 16.23
CA TYR A 297 1.12 5.04 16.36
C TYR A 297 2.12 4.40 15.38
N PRO A 298 2.49 3.10 15.57
CA PRO A 298 3.45 2.41 14.72
C PRO A 298 2.99 2.33 13.26
N ALA A 299 3.95 2.42 12.33
CA ALA A 299 3.70 2.25 10.90
C ALA A 299 3.23 0.84 10.55
N ASP A 300 2.37 0.74 9.55
CA ASP A 300 1.93 -0.49 8.94
C ASP A 300 2.18 -0.50 7.42
N MET A 301 1.90 -1.62 6.79
CA MET A 301 2.15 -1.80 5.36
C MET A 301 1.28 -0.89 4.50
N VAL A 302 0.02 -0.64 4.89
CA VAL A 302 -0.88 0.21 4.08
C VAL A 302 -0.40 1.66 4.03
N ALA A 303 0.11 2.17 5.17
CA ALA A 303 0.74 3.49 5.23
C ALA A 303 2.03 3.56 4.39
N ALA A 304 2.91 2.55 4.53
CA ALA A 304 4.16 2.49 3.77
C ALA A 304 3.93 2.43 2.27
N SER A 305 2.91 1.66 1.84
CA SER A 305 2.57 1.52 0.42
C SER A 305 1.94 2.80 -0.15
N ALA A 306 1.07 3.48 0.61
CA ALA A 306 0.49 4.77 0.20
C ALA A 306 1.58 5.86 0.11
N HIS A 307 2.49 5.92 1.09
CA HIS A 307 3.66 6.78 1.05
C HIS A 307 4.52 6.52 -0.19
N THR A 308 4.84 5.24 -0.48
CA THR A 308 5.60 4.83 -1.67
C THR A 308 4.91 5.28 -2.96
N ALA A 309 3.58 5.07 -3.10
CA ALA A 309 2.84 5.43 -4.30
C ALA A 309 2.87 6.94 -4.59
N ILE A 310 2.77 7.77 -3.55
CA ILE A 310 2.90 9.23 -3.70
C ILE A 310 4.32 9.62 -4.11
N LEU A 311 5.36 8.99 -3.54
CA LEU A 311 6.75 9.27 -3.94
C LEU A 311 7.02 8.88 -5.39
N VAL A 312 6.47 7.75 -5.87
CA VAL A 312 6.54 7.34 -7.29
C VAL A 312 5.91 8.40 -8.19
N LEU A 313 4.71 8.91 -7.85
CA LEU A 313 4.09 9.99 -8.63
C LEU A 313 4.90 11.28 -8.59
N ALA A 314 5.44 11.65 -7.44
CA ALA A 314 6.25 12.86 -7.30
C ALA A 314 7.53 12.77 -8.14
N ASP A 315 8.19 11.62 -8.17
CA ASP A 315 9.37 11.37 -9.00
C ASP A 315 9.03 11.43 -10.49
N ALA A 316 7.95 10.75 -10.89
CA ALA A 316 7.47 10.75 -12.27
C ALA A 316 7.05 12.15 -12.75
N LEU A 317 6.37 12.95 -11.91
CA LEU A 317 6.03 14.33 -12.21
C LEU A 317 7.28 15.23 -12.39
N LYS A 318 8.32 15.00 -11.59
CA LYS A 318 9.61 15.68 -11.76
C LYS A 318 10.26 15.31 -13.09
N ALA A 319 10.24 14.03 -13.44
CA ALA A 319 10.87 13.51 -14.66
C ALA A 319 10.11 13.89 -15.93
N SER A 320 8.77 13.92 -15.90
CA SER A 320 7.95 14.32 -17.06
C SER A 320 8.00 15.83 -17.35
N GLY A 321 8.31 16.64 -16.36
CA GLY A 321 8.34 18.10 -16.46
C GLY A 321 6.97 18.75 -16.66
N SER A 322 5.89 17.96 -16.69
CA SER A 322 4.52 18.43 -16.95
C SER A 322 3.48 17.51 -16.30
N GLY A 323 2.23 18.01 -16.21
CA GLY A 323 1.05 17.22 -15.85
C GLY A 323 0.37 16.54 -17.04
N ASP A 324 0.99 16.53 -18.24
CA ASP A 324 0.44 15.79 -19.37
C ASP A 324 0.33 14.29 -19.04
N ALA A 325 -0.86 13.75 -19.23
CA ALA A 325 -1.18 12.40 -18.77
C ALA A 325 -0.34 11.30 -19.44
N ALA A 326 -0.04 11.45 -20.73
CA ALA A 326 0.76 10.45 -21.45
C ALA A 326 2.24 10.55 -21.04
N ALA A 327 2.79 11.76 -20.93
CA ALA A 327 4.15 11.98 -20.46
C ALA A 327 4.33 11.47 -19.02
N LEU A 328 3.34 11.73 -18.16
CA LEU A 328 3.35 11.23 -16.76
C LEU A 328 3.27 9.71 -16.71
N ARG A 329 2.37 9.09 -17.51
CA ARG A 329 2.29 7.62 -17.62
C ARG A 329 3.63 7.02 -18.03
N ASP A 330 4.28 7.59 -19.04
CA ASP A 330 5.59 7.12 -19.52
C ASP A 330 6.70 7.30 -18.48
N ALA A 331 6.61 8.36 -17.68
CA ALA A 331 7.53 8.59 -16.58
C ALA A 331 7.32 7.58 -15.44
N VAL A 332 6.05 7.30 -15.05
CA VAL A 332 5.73 6.26 -14.06
C VAL A 332 6.23 4.89 -14.53
N ALA A 333 6.01 4.53 -15.81
CA ALA A 333 6.46 3.25 -16.34
C ALA A 333 8.01 3.07 -16.30
N LYS A 334 8.76 4.16 -16.23
CA LYS A 334 10.24 4.18 -16.15
C LYS A 334 10.77 4.36 -14.74
N THR A 335 9.89 4.32 -13.73
CA THR A 335 10.31 4.46 -12.33
C THR A 335 11.41 3.46 -11.97
N ASP A 336 12.44 3.94 -11.29
CA ASP A 336 13.46 3.16 -10.61
C ASP A 336 13.81 3.90 -9.31
N LEU A 337 13.04 3.67 -8.26
CA LEU A 337 13.05 4.44 -7.02
C LEU A 337 13.19 3.52 -5.81
N SER A 338 14.08 3.87 -4.87
CA SER A 338 14.09 3.30 -3.52
C SER A 338 13.11 4.07 -2.64
N ALA A 339 12.20 3.34 -1.99
CA ALA A 339 11.15 3.91 -1.14
C ALA A 339 10.96 3.09 0.14
N SER A 340 10.00 3.47 0.98
CA SER A 340 9.72 2.82 2.27
C SER A 340 9.39 1.32 2.19
N THR A 341 8.92 0.84 1.02
CA THR A 341 8.61 -0.57 0.78
C THR A 341 9.63 -1.28 -0.12
N GLY A 342 10.85 -0.74 -0.23
CA GLY A 342 11.92 -1.25 -1.08
C GLY A 342 12.02 -0.55 -2.44
N ARG A 343 12.79 -1.15 -3.36
CA ARG A 343 12.97 -0.62 -4.71
C ARG A 343 11.73 -0.86 -5.55
N ILE A 344 11.29 0.16 -6.26
CA ILE A 344 10.13 0.14 -7.14
C ILE A 344 10.61 0.33 -8.59
N SER A 345 10.31 -0.66 -9.43
CA SER A 345 10.39 -0.59 -10.88
C SER A 345 9.28 -1.44 -11.47
N PHE A 346 8.77 -1.07 -12.63
CA PHE A 346 7.60 -1.71 -13.24
C PHE A 346 7.97 -2.52 -14.48
N ASN A 347 7.26 -3.65 -14.68
CA ASN A 347 7.23 -4.35 -15.95
C ASN A 347 6.24 -3.69 -16.94
N ALA A 348 6.08 -4.27 -18.14
CA ALA A 348 5.19 -3.74 -19.16
C ALA A 348 3.70 -3.71 -18.75
N LEU A 349 3.30 -4.50 -17.76
CA LEU A 349 1.94 -4.51 -17.21
C LEU A 349 1.74 -3.55 -16.02
N GLY A 350 2.74 -2.72 -15.69
CA GLY A 350 2.67 -1.84 -14.52
C GLY A 350 2.78 -2.58 -13.19
N GLU A 351 3.29 -3.82 -13.18
CA GLU A 351 3.51 -4.63 -11.99
C GLU A 351 4.92 -4.46 -11.45
N VAL A 352 5.04 -4.38 -10.12
CA VAL A 352 6.34 -4.33 -9.45
C VAL A 352 6.87 -5.73 -9.20
N GLN A 353 8.18 -5.90 -9.33
CA GLN A 353 8.91 -7.07 -8.83
C GLN A 353 9.83 -6.65 -7.70
N LYS A 354 9.62 -7.20 -6.52
CA LYS A 354 10.41 -6.90 -5.33
C LYS A 354 10.41 -8.06 -4.33
N ASP A 355 11.34 -8.03 -3.38
CA ASP A 355 11.43 -9.00 -2.30
C ASP A 355 10.22 -8.93 -1.39
N VAL A 356 9.82 -10.11 -0.85
CA VAL A 356 8.73 -10.23 0.11
C VAL A 356 9.31 -10.31 1.50
N GLN A 357 8.91 -9.39 2.36
CA GLN A 357 9.26 -9.40 3.78
C GLN A 357 8.39 -10.42 4.51
N VAL A 358 8.98 -11.16 5.44
CA VAL A 358 8.26 -12.01 6.37
C VAL A 358 8.40 -11.40 7.77
N GLN A 359 7.26 -11.03 8.36
CA GLN A 359 7.20 -10.54 9.73
C GLN A 359 6.55 -11.60 10.62
N ILE A 360 6.91 -11.60 11.90
CA ILE A 360 6.36 -12.47 12.94
C ILE A 360 5.92 -11.63 14.15
N VAL A 361 4.81 -11.99 14.78
CA VAL A 361 4.45 -11.40 16.06
C VAL A 361 5.31 -12.02 17.16
N LYS A 362 6.02 -11.18 17.89
CA LYS A 362 6.83 -11.54 19.04
C LYS A 362 6.71 -10.45 20.11
N ASP A 363 6.47 -10.87 21.35
CA ASP A 363 6.29 -9.96 22.49
C ASP A 363 5.23 -8.85 22.19
N GLY A 364 4.15 -9.22 21.47
CA GLY A 364 3.05 -8.32 21.13
C GLY A 364 3.37 -7.27 20.07
N ASN A 365 4.43 -7.46 19.29
CA ASN A 365 4.81 -6.55 18.18
C ASN A 365 5.21 -7.34 16.94
N TRP A 366 5.09 -6.71 15.78
CA TRP A 366 5.64 -7.23 14.53
C TRP A 366 7.15 -7.06 14.49
N HIS A 367 7.87 -8.13 14.17
CA HIS A 367 9.32 -8.17 14.02
C HIS A 367 9.73 -8.84 12.72
N HIS A 368 10.91 -8.47 12.24
CA HIS A 368 11.54 -9.16 11.12
C HIS A 368 11.73 -10.65 11.42
N HIS A 369 11.32 -11.50 10.51
CA HIS A 369 11.60 -12.93 10.54
C HIS A 369 12.61 -13.33 9.46
N SER A 370 12.32 -12.97 8.21
CA SER A 370 13.14 -13.31 7.04
C SER A 370 12.71 -12.53 5.81
N VAL A 371 13.46 -12.68 4.71
CA VAL A 371 13.14 -12.13 3.40
C VAL A 371 13.07 -13.26 2.39
N ILE A 372 12.10 -13.22 1.50
CA ILE A 372 12.03 -14.07 0.32
C ILE A 372 12.51 -13.24 -0.87
N SER A 373 13.71 -13.58 -1.39
CA SER A 373 14.37 -12.90 -2.51
C SER A 373 14.57 -13.91 -3.64
N ASP A 374 13.49 -14.36 -4.24
CA ASP A 374 13.50 -15.36 -5.32
C ASP A 374 12.89 -14.73 -6.59
N PRO A 375 13.71 -14.22 -7.51
CA PRO A 375 13.22 -13.45 -8.66
C PRO A 375 12.35 -14.26 -9.62
N VAL A 376 12.50 -15.60 -9.65
CA VAL A 376 11.65 -16.46 -10.48
C VAL A 376 10.29 -16.68 -9.82
N LEU A 377 10.28 -16.98 -8.52
CA LEU A 377 9.05 -17.15 -7.74
C LEU A 377 8.21 -15.87 -7.68
N LEU A 378 8.90 -14.73 -7.51
CA LEU A 378 8.28 -13.42 -7.30
C LEU A 378 8.04 -12.64 -8.59
N ALA A 379 8.37 -13.22 -9.75
CA ALA A 379 8.08 -12.58 -11.03
C ALA A 379 6.56 -12.43 -11.23
N PRO A 380 6.04 -11.22 -11.42
CA PRO A 380 4.67 -11.06 -11.90
C PRO A 380 4.58 -11.56 -13.36
N PRO A 381 3.39 -11.83 -13.91
CA PRO A 381 3.23 -12.16 -15.32
C PRO A 381 3.91 -11.11 -16.20
N ALA A 382 4.52 -11.53 -17.30
CA ALA A 382 5.16 -10.63 -18.25
C ALA A 382 4.16 -10.08 -19.30
N GLU A 383 3.04 -10.77 -19.49
CA GLU A 383 1.97 -10.48 -20.46
C GLU A 383 0.59 -10.83 -19.87
#